data_92ea9311eb91590ebfb979bd0de8b8bd
#
_entry.id   92ea9311eb91590ebfb979bd0de8b8bd
#
_cell.length_a   1.000
_cell.length_b   1.000
_cell.length_c   1.000
_cell.angle_alpha   90.00
_cell.angle_beta   90.00
_cell.angle_gamma   90.00
#
_symmetry.space_group_name_H-M   'P 1'
#
loop_
_entity.id
_entity.type
_entity.pdbx_description
1 polymer ?
#
loop_
_entity_poly.entity_id
_entity_poly.type
_entity_poly.pdbx_seq_one_letter_code
_entity_poly.pdbx_strand_id
1 'polypeptide(L)'
;MTTHTARRGTVAAVDLGATSGRVMLGHIGAGELTLIPVARFPNTPVRTPDGYHWNILELYRSITAGLTHAAREAPEVESIGIDSWAVDYGLLRGGRLLGIPYHYRDERNQQGVDDVHAVVPFDELYRQNGLQFLPFNTVYQLAAEQRAGTLPLADDLLLIPDLIAYWLTGEKVAEATNASTTGLLRPAGAATALEGAARAGRPASSSAAAAPLARPVWNDDLIATLGLPRDILPPLVSPGERIGSLLPAVQADTGIGAHVPVTAIGSHDTASAVVAVPMLTDDAAYISCGTWGLVGVELEHPVLTDASRAANFTNEGGVDGRTRFLHNVMGLWLLSESVRWWERDGETIDLPSLLAQAADVSGEISVFDADDPRFLTPGDMPGRIASYLGERGLRVPASRAEFVRSILESLAEAFARAVHAASELSGKRVGVIHVVGGGSQNALLCQLTADRAGLPVEAGPVEATALGNVLVQARAAGIIDGDLETLRALVAQTVSPRTFSPRVNQSRPTAARV
;
A
#
# COMPACT_ATOMS: atom_id res chain seq x y z
N MET A 1 36.95 2.08 -7.33
CA MET A 1 35.76 2.86 -7.76
C MET A 1 35.59 2.62 -9.26
N THR A 2 34.80 1.65 -9.63
CA THR A 2 34.36 1.43 -11.02
C THR A 2 33.23 2.40 -11.28
N THR A 3 33.47 3.43 -12.07
CA THR A 3 32.43 4.31 -12.60
C THR A 3 31.53 3.49 -13.51
N HIS A 4 30.45 2.91 -12.98
CA HIS A 4 29.38 2.40 -13.82
C HIS A 4 28.73 3.60 -14.50
N THR A 5 28.88 3.70 -15.80
CA THR A 5 28.15 4.66 -16.63
C THR A 5 26.70 4.20 -16.67
N ALA A 6 25.83 4.79 -15.83
CA ALA A 6 24.39 4.59 -15.96
C ALA A 6 23.99 4.94 -17.40
N ARG A 7 23.45 3.96 -18.14
CA ARG A 7 22.90 4.20 -19.48
C ARG A 7 21.53 4.89 -19.33
N ARG A 8 21.04 5.50 -20.38
CA ARG A 8 19.65 5.95 -20.43
C ARG A 8 18.74 4.80 -20.83
N GLY A 9 17.54 4.75 -20.24
CA GLY A 9 16.52 3.77 -20.61
C GLY A 9 15.12 4.29 -20.25
N THR A 10 14.12 3.60 -20.80
CA THR A 10 12.71 3.93 -20.61
C THR A 10 11.94 2.69 -20.22
N VAL A 11 11.11 2.78 -19.19
CA VAL A 11 10.24 1.70 -18.72
C VAL A 11 8.81 2.17 -18.59
N ALA A 12 7.84 1.26 -18.68
CA ALA A 12 6.42 1.57 -18.50
C ALA A 12 5.95 1.06 -17.12
N ALA A 13 5.38 1.95 -16.32
CA ALA A 13 4.79 1.63 -15.02
C ALA A 13 3.25 1.67 -15.11
N VAL A 14 2.61 0.59 -14.73
CA VAL A 14 1.16 0.49 -14.53
C VAL A 14 0.91 0.56 -13.03
N ASP A 15 0.28 1.64 -12.58
CA ASP A 15 -0.01 1.91 -11.17
C ASP A 15 -1.53 1.95 -10.97
N LEU A 16 -2.06 0.96 -10.25
CA LEU A 16 -3.48 0.76 -10.00
C LEU A 16 -3.81 1.08 -8.54
N GLY A 17 -4.30 2.28 -8.30
CA GLY A 17 -4.85 2.62 -6.98
C GLY A 17 -6.31 2.19 -6.83
N ALA A 18 -6.82 2.21 -5.60
CA ALA A 18 -8.20 1.81 -5.29
C ALA A 18 -9.29 2.68 -5.95
N THR A 19 -8.96 3.88 -6.45
CA THR A 19 -9.93 4.81 -7.06
C THR A 19 -9.57 5.25 -8.48
N SER A 20 -8.34 5.06 -8.90
CA SER A 20 -7.86 5.41 -10.24
C SER A 20 -6.63 4.61 -10.60
N GLY A 21 -6.47 4.35 -11.91
CA GLY A 21 -5.24 3.75 -12.46
C GLY A 21 -4.54 4.73 -13.40
N ARG A 22 -3.27 4.45 -13.66
CA ARG A 22 -2.44 5.21 -14.59
C ARG A 22 -1.39 4.34 -15.26
N VAL A 23 -1.00 4.75 -16.46
CA VAL A 23 0.19 4.23 -17.13
C VAL A 23 1.15 5.40 -17.27
N MET A 24 2.39 5.19 -16.84
CA MET A 24 3.45 6.20 -16.83
C MET A 24 4.66 5.69 -17.61
N LEU A 25 5.34 6.56 -18.34
CA LEU A 25 6.67 6.30 -18.83
C LEU A 25 7.69 6.86 -17.82
N GLY A 26 8.64 6.02 -17.42
CA GLY A 26 9.78 6.44 -16.61
C GLY A 26 11.02 6.53 -17.49
N HIS A 27 11.62 7.72 -17.58
CA HIS A 27 12.92 7.92 -18.21
C HIS A 27 13.99 8.02 -17.12
N ILE A 28 14.98 7.13 -17.21
CA ILE A 28 16.02 6.99 -16.19
C ILE A 28 17.39 7.08 -16.85
N GLY A 29 18.31 7.76 -16.16
CA GLY A 29 19.71 7.88 -16.57
C GLY A 29 20.57 8.41 -15.43
N ALA A 30 21.83 8.76 -15.73
CA ALA A 30 22.73 9.36 -14.75
C ALA A 30 22.19 10.72 -14.27
N GLY A 31 21.61 10.76 -13.06
CA GLY A 31 21.01 11.97 -12.48
C GLY A 31 19.69 12.39 -13.14
N GLU A 32 19.07 11.52 -13.91
CA GLU A 32 17.78 11.74 -14.56
C GLU A 32 16.78 10.71 -14.05
N LEU A 33 15.64 11.19 -13.56
CA LEU A 33 14.49 10.38 -13.19
C LEU A 33 13.24 11.22 -13.44
N THR A 34 12.54 10.92 -14.53
CA THR A 34 11.36 11.69 -14.97
C THR A 34 10.20 10.74 -15.24
N LEU A 35 9.01 11.11 -14.78
CA LEU A 35 7.75 10.43 -15.06
C LEU A 35 6.91 11.23 -16.04
N ILE A 36 6.41 10.57 -17.07
CA ILE A 36 5.47 11.12 -18.05
C ILE A 36 4.17 10.33 -17.98
N PRO A 37 3.04 10.93 -17.58
CA PRO A 37 1.75 10.24 -17.60
C PRO A 37 1.27 10.07 -19.05
N VAL A 38 1.03 8.84 -19.46
CA VAL A 38 0.51 8.53 -20.81
C VAL A 38 -0.96 8.12 -20.79
N ALA A 39 -1.47 7.63 -19.66
CA ALA A 39 -2.88 7.36 -19.45
C ALA A 39 -3.26 7.53 -17.99
N ARG A 40 -4.48 8.04 -17.75
CA ARG A 40 -5.14 8.03 -16.43
C ARG A 40 -6.59 7.63 -16.63
N PHE A 41 -7.08 6.75 -15.79
CA PHE A 41 -8.44 6.23 -15.87
C PHE A 41 -9.03 5.99 -14.48
N PRO A 42 -10.37 6.06 -14.32
CA PRO A 42 -11.01 5.75 -13.06
C PRO A 42 -10.93 4.25 -12.75
N ASN A 43 -10.87 3.92 -11.48
CA ASN A 43 -11.12 2.57 -10.97
C ASN A 43 -12.44 2.64 -10.19
N THR A 44 -13.53 2.24 -10.83
CA THR A 44 -14.87 2.35 -10.27
C THR A 44 -15.42 0.94 -10.03
N PRO A 45 -15.51 0.51 -8.77
CA PRO A 45 -16.13 -0.77 -8.43
C PRO A 45 -17.62 -0.80 -8.78
N VAL A 46 -18.14 -1.99 -9.01
CA VAL A 46 -19.54 -2.22 -9.42
C VAL A 46 -20.27 -3.03 -8.35
N ARG A 47 -21.45 -2.57 -7.95
CA ARG A 47 -22.34 -3.35 -7.08
C ARG A 47 -23.31 -4.14 -7.94
N THR A 48 -23.34 -5.46 -7.71
CA THR A 48 -24.26 -6.42 -8.32
C THR A 48 -25.11 -7.05 -7.21
N PRO A 49 -26.16 -7.84 -7.54
CA PRO A 49 -26.96 -8.52 -6.52
C PRO A 49 -26.18 -9.50 -5.64
N ASP A 50 -25.07 -10.03 -6.13
CA ASP A 50 -24.20 -11.00 -5.44
C ASP A 50 -23.01 -10.37 -4.70
N GLY A 51 -22.81 -9.04 -4.80
CA GLY A 51 -21.78 -8.36 -4.04
C GLY A 51 -21.22 -7.08 -4.64
N TYR A 52 -20.10 -6.66 -4.08
CA TYR A 52 -19.34 -5.50 -4.51
C TYR A 52 -18.06 -5.95 -5.19
N HIS A 53 -17.83 -5.55 -6.45
CA HIS A 53 -16.80 -6.12 -7.32
C HIS A 53 -15.91 -5.07 -7.95
N TRP A 54 -14.69 -5.45 -8.26
CA TRP A 54 -13.80 -4.68 -9.13
C TRP A 54 -14.22 -4.84 -10.59
N ASN A 55 -14.28 -3.76 -11.36
CA ASN A 55 -14.49 -3.81 -12.81
C ASN A 55 -13.17 -4.16 -13.52
N ILE A 56 -12.68 -5.38 -13.26
CA ILE A 56 -11.35 -5.82 -13.66
C ILE A 56 -11.15 -5.84 -15.18
N LEU A 57 -12.20 -6.08 -15.95
CA LEU A 57 -12.12 -6.08 -17.42
C LEU A 57 -11.93 -4.65 -17.97
N GLU A 58 -12.57 -3.65 -17.35
CA GLU A 58 -12.37 -2.26 -17.72
C GLU A 58 -10.97 -1.77 -17.35
N LEU A 59 -10.45 -2.23 -16.21
CA LEU A 59 -9.06 -1.96 -15.82
C LEU A 59 -8.10 -2.53 -16.86
N TYR A 60 -8.24 -3.80 -17.23
CA TYR A 60 -7.41 -4.43 -18.25
C TYR A 60 -7.47 -3.71 -19.60
N ARG A 61 -8.68 -3.35 -20.06
CA ARG A 61 -8.87 -2.56 -21.28
C ARG A 61 -8.15 -1.20 -21.21
N SER A 62 -8.25 -0.53 -20.10
CA SER A 62 -7.60 0.78 -19.87
C SER A 62 -6.08 0.66 -19.80
N ILE A 63 -5.56 -0.40 -19.19
CA ILE A 63 -4.13 -0.71 -19.13
C ILE A 63 -3.59 -0.96 -20.55
N THR A 64 -4.22 -1.82 -21.34
CA THR A 64 -3.76 -2.14 -22.69
C THR A 64 -3.80 -0.92 -23.61
N ALA A 65 -4.84 -0.07 -23.50
CA ALA A 65 -4.89 1.21 -24.19
C ALA A 65 -3.75 2.14 -23.77
N GLY A 66 -3.45 2.23 -22.45
CA GLY A 66 -2.35 3.02 -21.92
C GLY A 66 -0.98 2.51 -22.40
N LEU A 67 -0.76 1.19 -22.42
CA LEU A 67 0.45 0.58 -22.96
C LEU A 67 0.62 0.83 -24.47
N THR A 68 -0.49 0.85 -25.22
CA THR A 68 -0.48 1.25 -26.65
C THR A 68 -0.01 2.69 -26.83
N HIS A 69 -0.44 3.61 -25.94
CA HIS A 69 0.04 5.00 -25.96
C HIS A 69 1.54 5.05 -25.58
N ALA A 70 1.95 4.31 -24.54
CA ALA A 70 3.35 4.24 -24.13
C ALA A 70 4.26 3.76 -25.27
N ALA A 71 3.86 2.71 -26.01
CA ALA A 71 4.61 2.20 -27.16
C ALA A 71 4.76 3.19 -28.30
N ARG A 72 3.77 4.08 -28.50
CA ARG A 72 3.83 5.13 -29.52
C ARG A 72 4.73 6.29 -29.13
N GLU A 73 4.72 6.66 -27.84
CA GLU A 73 5.53 7.77 -27.33
C GLU A 73 6.99 7.34 -27.12
N ALA A 74 7.23 6.10 -26.68
CA ALA A 74 8.54 5.54 -26.42
C ALA A 74 8.64 4.11 -26.99
N PRO A 75 8.92 3.96 -28.30
CA PRO A 75 9.08 2.64 -28.92
C PRO A 75 10.24 1.82 -28.31
N GLU A 76 11.15 2.47 -27.59
CA GLU A 76 12.32 1.89 -26.91
C GLU A 76 12.01 1.40 -25.48
N VAL A 77 10.73 1.31 -25.05
CA VAL A 77 10.38 0.76 -23.74
C VAL A 77 11.06 -0.59 -23.53
N GLU A 78 11.74 -0.74 -22.39
CA GLU A 78 12.57 -1.91 -22.09
C GLU A 78 11.94 -2.87 -21.07
N SER A 79 10.94 -2.43 -20.32
CA SER A 79 10.26 -3.23 -19.30
C SER A 79 8.88 -2.67 -18.98
N ILE A 80 8.00 -3.54 -18.48
CA ILE A 80 6.69 -3.18 -17.91
C ILE A 80 6.63 -3.69 -16.47
N GLY A 81 6.24 -2.84 -15.52
CA GLY A 81 5.96 -3.21 -14.13
C GLY A 81 4.54 -2.87 -13.75
N ILE A 82 3.91 -3.70 -12.91
CA ILE A 82 2.52 -3.55 -12.51
C ILE A 82 2.42 -3.59 -11.00
N ASP A 83 1.86 -2.55 -10.40
CA ASP A 83 1.47 -2.53 -8.99
C ASP A 83 -0.01 -2.24 -8.83
N SER A 84 -0.55 -2.60 -7.69
CA SER A 84 -1.92 -2.32 -7.32
C SER A 84 -2.11 -2.28 -5.79
N TRP A 85 -3.34 -1.98 -5.39
CA TRP A 85 -3.78 -2.23 -4.02
C TRP A 85 -3.61 -3.71 -3.67
N ALA A 86 -3.51 -4.00 -2.39
CA ALA A 86 -3.28 -5.34 -1.86
C ALA A 86 -4.55 -6.14 -1.62
N VAL A 87 -4.40 -7.34 -1.14
CA VAL A 87 -5.35 -8.32 -0.57
C VAL A 87 -6.37 -8.94 -1.52
N ASP A 88 -6.73 -8.26 -2.62
CA ASP A 88 -7.75 -8.74 -3.56
C ASP A 88 -7.14 -9.61 -4.66
N TYR A 89 -7.95 -10.52 -5.18
CA TYR A 89 -7.50 -11.56 -6.11
C TYR A 89 -8.59 -11.98 -7.09
N GLY A 90 -8.18 -12.66 -8.14
CA GLY A 90 -9.04 -13.46 -9.01
C GLY A 90 -8.80 -14.94 -8.82
N LEU A 91 -9.87 -15.72 -8.74
CA LEU A 91 -9.82 -17.19 -8.81
C LEU A 91 -9.93 -17.62 -10.27
N LEU A 92 -9.10 -18.58 -10.67
CA LEU A 92 -9.07 -19.09 -12.04
C LEU A 92 -9.46 -20.58 -12.07
N ARG A 93 -10.08 -20.99 -13.17
CA ARG A 93 -10.28 -22.38 -13.55
C ARG A 93 -9.97 -22.58 -15.03
N GLY A 94 -9.07 -23.51 -15.35
CA GLY A 94 -8.60 -23.71 -16.70
C GLY A 94 -8.02 -22.43 -17.33
N GLY A 95 -7.37 -21.59 -16.52
CA GLY A 95 -6.78 -20.31 -16.94
C GLY A 95 -7.77 -19.18 -17.16
N ARG A 96 -9.06 -19.34 -16.80
CA ARG A 96 -10.12 -18.33 -16.94
C ARG A 96 -10.64 -17.93 -15.57
N LEU A 97 -11.03 -16.65 -15.43
CA LEU A 97 -11.71 -16.19 -14.22
C LEU A 97 -12.93 -17.06 -13.91
N LEU A 98 -13.00 -17.55 -12.68
CA LEU A 98 -14.11 -18.30 -12.15
C LEU A 98 -15.30 -17.39 -11.79
N GLY A 99 -15.01 -16.16 -11.42
CA GLY A 99 -15.97 -15.08 -11.12
C GLY A 99 -15.31 -13.71 -11.18
N ILE A 100 -16.08 -12.66 -11.01
CA ILE A 100 -15.55 -11.29 -10.95
C ILE A 100 -14.88 -11.10 -9.58
N PRO A 101 -13.64 -10.57 -9.51
CA PRO A 101 -12.98 -10.29 -8.24
C PRO A 101 -13.82 -9.42 -7.32
N TYR A 102 -13.99 -9.84 -6.07
CA TYR A 102 -14.66 -9.04 -5.07
C TYR A 102 -13.79 -7.86 -4.64
N HIS A 103 -14.46 -6.80 -4.27
CA HIS A 103 -13.82 -5.64 -3.64
C HIS A 103 -13.60 -5.91 -2.14
N TYR A 104 -12.46 -5.56 -1.60
CA TYR A 104 -12.11 -5.81 -0.20
C TYR A 104 -13.11 -5.22 0.83
N ARG A 105 -13.93 -4.23 0.45
CA ARG A 105 -15.00 -3.67 1.31
C ARG A 105 -16.33 -4.42 1.18
N ASP A 106 -16.37 -5.59 0.54
CA ASP A 106 -17.57 -6.41 0.49
C ASP A 106 -17.90 -6.96 1.88
N GLU A 107 -19.19 -6.97 2.23
CA GLU A 107 -19.68 -7.37 3.56
C GLU A 107 -19.48 -8.87 3.86
N ARG A 108 -19.29 -9.71 2.82
CA ARG A 108 -19.04 -11.16 2.95
C ARG A 108 -17.83 -11.50 3.83
N ASN A 109 -16.87 -10.59 3.92
CA ASN A 109 -15.60 -10.79 4.60
C ASN A 109 -15.78 -10.99 6.12
N GLN A 110 -16.81 -10.40 6.72
CA GLN A 110 -17.06 -10.55 8.17
C GLN A 110 -17.30 -12.01 8.56
N GLN A 111 -18.05 -12.76 7.75
CA GLN A 111 -18.27 -14.19 8.01
C GLN A 111 -16.96 -15.00 7.89
N GLY A 112 -16.09 -14.60 6.95
CA GLY A 112 -14.76 -15.23 6.81
C GLY A 112 -13.87 -15.00 8.04
N VAL A 113 -13.97 -13.82 8.68
CA VAL A 113 -13.29 -13.56 9.96
C VAL A 113 -13.73 -14.53 11.04
N ASP A 114 -15.04 -14.71 11.20
CA ASP A 114 -15.60 -15.64 12.20
C ASP A 114 -15.14 -17.07 11.95
N ASP A 115 -15.14 -17.52 10.69
CA ASP A 115 -14.72 -18.86 10.28
C ASP A 115 -13.22 -19.10 10.57
N VAL A 116 -12.35 -18.17 10.22
CA VAL A 116 -10.90 -18.29 10.48
C VAL A 116 -10.62 -18.28 11.98
N HIS A 117 -11.23 -17.36 12.74
CA HIS A 117 -10.96 -17.25 14.18
C HIS A 117 -11.55 -18.39 15.01
N ALA A 118 -12.55 -19.11 14.48
CA ALA A 118 -13.03 -20.34 15.09
C ALA A 118 -12.00 -21.49 15.02
N VAL A 119 -11.09 -21.46 14.03
CA VAL A 119 -10.04 -22.49 13.82
C VAL A 119 -8.70 -22.01 14.37
N VAL A 120 -8.30 -20.78 14.07
CA VAL A 120 -7.04 -20.16 14.50
C VAL A 120 -7.35 -18.81 15.14
N PRO A 121 -7.33 -18.70 16.48
CA PRO A 121 -7.53 -17.41 17.17
C PRO A 121 -6.55 -16.33 16.69
N PHE A 122 -6.98 -15.06 16.74
CA PHE A 122 -6.18 -13.95 16.18
C PHE A 122 -4.78 -13.84 16.76
N ASP A 123 -4.61 -14.12 18.05
CA ASP A 123 -3.29 -14.06 18.69
C ASP A 123 -2.32 -15.13 18.13
N GLU A 124 -2.83 -16.31 17.80
CA GLU A 124 -2.07 -17.37 17.13
C GLU A 124 -1.80 -17.02 15.66
N LEU A 125 -2.81 -16.50 14.96
CA LEU A 125 -2.69 -16.07 13.57
C LEU A 125 -1.62 -14.98 13.44
N TYR A 126 -1.64 -13.98 14.32
CA TYR A 126 -0.64 -12.91 14.34
C TYR A 126 0.79 -13.42 14.57
N ARG A 127 0.98 -14.37 15.48
CA ARG A 127 2.31 -14.98 15.71
C ARG A 127 2.87 -15.67 14.47
N GLN A 128 1.99 -16.17 13.59
CA GLN A 128 2.40 -16.86 12.38
C GLN A 128 2.63 -15.93 11.18
N ASN A 129 1.82 -14.90 11.02
CA ASN A 129 1.85 -14.02 9.84
C ASN A 129 2.24 -12.57 10.13
N GLY A 130 2.12 -12.11 11.38
CA GLY A 130 2.48 -10.75 11.80
C GLY A 130 1.61 -9.63 11.24
N LEU A 131 0.41 -9.94 10.72
CA LEU A 131 -0.44 -8.96 10.06
C LEU A 131 -1.43 -8.28 11.01
N GLN A 132 -1.63 -7.00 10.80
CA GLN A 132 -2.72 -6.22 11.38
C GLN A 132 -4.06 -6.92 11.13
N PHE A 133 -4.92 -6.93 12.15
CA PHE A 133 -6.30 -7.35 11.92
C PHE A 133 -7.04 -6.34 11.05
N LEU A 134 -7.37 -6.77 9.86
CA LEU A 134 -8.26 -6.08 8.93
C LEU A 134 -9.23 -7.12 8.37
N PRO A 135 -10.55 -6.92 8.46
CA PRO A 135 -11.54 -7.95 8.12
C PRO A 135 -11.50 -8.38 6.65
N PHE A 136 -10.72 -7.68 5.85
CA PHE A 136 -10.58 -7.90 4.42
C PHE A 136 -9.23 -8.52 4.01
N ASN A 137 -8.34 -8.91 4.95
CA ASN A 137 -7.14 -9.66 4.57
C ASN A 137 -7.53 -10.92 3.80
N THR A 138 -6.72 -11.30 2.81
CA THR A 138 -7.04 -12.38 1.85
C THR A 138 -7.44 -13.68 2.55
N VAL A 139 -6.83 -14.02 3.68
CA VAL A 139 -7.16 -15.22 4.47
C VAL A 139 -8.65 -15.27 4.85
N TYR A 140 -9.25 -14.12 5.21
CA TYR A 140 -10.67 -14.04 5.54
C TYR A 140 -11.56 -14.10 4.30
N GLN A 141 -11.12 -13.44 3.20
CA GLN A 141 -11.81 -13.53 1.92
C GLN A 141 -11.86 -14.96 1.40
N LEU A 142 -10.78 -15.74 1.55
CA LEU A 142 -10.73 -17.15 1.15
C LEU A 142 -11.64 -18.04 1.98
N ALA A 143 -11.75 -17.79 3.28
CA ALA A 143 -12.72 -18.47 4.13
C ALA A 143 -14.17 -18.21 3.67
N ALA A 144 -14.48 -16.99 3.25
CA ALA A 144 -15.79 -16.65 2.67
C ALA A 144 -16.02 -17.38 1.33
N GLU A 145 -15.00 -17.50 0.46
CA GLU A 145 -15.07 -18.29 -0.79
C GLU A 145 -15.26 -19.79 -0.52
N GLN A 146 -14.59 -20.31 0.51
CA GLN A 146 -14.75 -21.72 0.92
C GLN A 146 -16.17 -21.98 1.38
N ARG A 147 -16.74 -21.10 2.20
CA ARG A 147 -18.14 -21.17 2.65
C ARG A 147 -19.12 -21.11 1.47
N ALA A 148 -18.85 -20.26 0.48
CA ALA A 148 -19.66 -20.14 -0.73
C ALA A 148 -19.54 -21.34 -1.67
N GLY A 149 -18.56 -22.23 -1.45
CA GLY A 149 -18.29 -23.39 -2.31
C GLY A 149 -17.58 -23.04 -3.62
N THR A 150 -17.07 -21.83 -3.76
CA THR A 150 -16.34 -21.35 -4.97
C THR A 150 -14.88 -21.80 -4.94
N LEU A 151 -14.25 -21.75 -3.77
CA LEU A 151 -12.82 -22.05 -3.61
C LEU A 151 -12.41 -23.45 -4.10
N PRO A 152 -13.17 -24.54 -3.83
CA PRO A 152 -12.84 -25.88 -4.34
C PRO A 152 -12.92 -26.02 -5.87
N LEU A 153 -13.47 -25.03 -6.57
CA LEU A 153 -13.56 -25.02 -8.02
C LEU A 153 -12.35 -24.35 -8.70
N ALA A 154 -11.53 -23.65 -7.92
CA ALA A 154 -10.39 -22.91 -8.43
C ALA A 154 -9.17 -23.81 -8.64
N ASP A 155 -8.45 -23.57 -9.74
CA ASP A 155 -7.14 -24.17 -10.01
C ASP A 155 -6.00 -23.25 -9.59
N ASP A 156 -6.23 -21.91 -9.62
CA ASP A 156 -5.23 -20.88 -9.29
C ASP A 156 -5.89 -19.69 -8.60
N LEU A 157 -5.10 -19.01 -7.76
CA LEU A 157 -5.38 -17.70 -7.19
C LEU A 157 -4.30 -16.72 -7.64
N LEU A 158 -4.69 -15.59 -8.22
CA LEU A 158 -3.76 -14.52 -8.58
C LEU A 158 -4.20 -13.21 -7.93
N LEU A 159 -3.30 -12.56 -7.20
CA LEU A 159 -3.54 -11.21 -6.69
C LEU A 159 -3.73 -10.25 -7.87
N ILE A 160 -4.38 -9.11 -7.66
CA ILE A 160 -4.79 -8.25 -8.78
C ILE A 160 -3.63 -7.89 -9.73
N PRO A 161 -2.44 -7.46 -9.27
CA PRO A 161 -1.34 -7.15 -10.20
C PRO A 161 -0.80 -8.40 -10.90
N ASP A 162 -0.80 -9.54 -10.20
CA ASP A 162 -0.38 -10.82 -10.76
C ASP A 162 -1.38 -11.34 -11.80
N LEU A 163 -2.69 -11.11 -11.59
CA LEU A 163 -3.73 -11.42 -12.57
C LEU A 163 -3.55 -10.60 -13.86
N ILE A 164 -3.25 -9.30 -13.74
CA ILE A 164 -2.95 -8.46 -14.90
C ILE A 164 -1.67 -8.94 -15.59
N ALA A 165 -0.60 -9.23 -14.83
CA ALA A 165 0.64 -9.78 -15.37
C ALA A 165 0.41 -11.11 -16.10
N TYR A 166 -0.41 -12.00 -15.54
CA TYR A 166 -0.82 -13.25 -16.18
C TYR A 166 -1.54 -13.01 -17.51
N TRP A 167 -2.48 -12.08 -17.58
CA TRP A 167 -3.16 -11.76 -18.83
C TRP A 167 -2.24 -11.15 -19.89
N LEU A 168 -1.17 -10.48 -19.46
CA LEU A 168 -0.15 -9.96 -20.38
C LEU A 168 0.83 -11.04 -20.84
N THR A 169 1.21 -12.01 -19.98
CA THR A 169 2.35 -12.93 -20.21
C THR A 169 1.96 -14.40 -20.31
N GLY A 170 0.86 -14.82 -19.70
CA GLY A 170 0.51 -16.22 -19.51
C GLY A 170 1.17 -16.89 -18.30
N GLU A 171 2.07 -16.20 -17.58
CA GLU A 171 2.79 -16.73 -16.42
C GLU A 171 2.01 -16.52 -15.14
N LYS A 172 1.93 -17.56 -14.30
CA LYS A 172 1.21 -17.54 -13.01
C LYS A 172 2.21 -17.48 -11.87
N VAL A 173 2.32 -16.35 -11.24
CA VAL A 173 3.23 -16.08 -10.11
C VAL A 173 2.50 -15.26 -9.05
N ALA A 174 3.05 -15.19 -7.84
CA ALA A 174 2.67 -14.25 -6.81
C ALA A 174 3.88 -13.39 -6.43
N GLU A 175 3.77 -12.08 -6.58
CA GLU A 175 4.85 -11.19 -6.18
C GLU A 175 4.87 -11.04 -4.64
N ALA A 176 6.05 -11.19 -4.07
CA ALA A 176 6.27 -11.37 -2.64
C ALA A 176 5.74 -10.22 -1.76
N THR A 177 5.81 -8.96 -2.22
CA THR A 177 5.37 -7.81 -1.41
C THR A 177 3.84 -7.77 -1.31
N ASN A 178 3.13 -8.09 -2.38
CA ASN A 178 1.68 -8.19 -2.37
C ASN A 178 1.22 -9.49 -1.69
N ALA A 179 1.87 -10.62 -1.99
CA ALA A 179 1.58 -11.89 -1.32
C ALA A 179 1.74 -11.82 0.21
N SER A 180 2.63 -10.95 0.72
CA SER A 180 2.82 -10.74 2.16
C SER A 180 1.58 -10.19 2.87
N THR A 181 0.65 -9.57 2.14
CA THR A 181 -0.59 -9.01 2.71
C THR A 181 -1.72 -10.04 2.82
N THR A 182 -1.53 -11.24 2.27
CA THR A 182 -2.57 -12.27 2.22
C THR A 182 -2.92 -12.88 3.58
N GLY A 183 -2.02 -12.81 4.54
CA GLY A 183 -2.11 -13.53 5.81
C GLY A 183 -1.68 -15.00 5.73
N LEU A 184 -1.23 -15.47 4.56
CA LEU A 184 -0.83 -16.85 4.28
C LEU A 184 0.69 -17.02 4.09
N LEU A 185 1.48 -15.94 4.19
CA LEU A 185 2.93 -16.03 4.20
C LEU A 185 3.49 -16.08 5.63
N ARG A 186 4.61 -16.80 5.76
CA ARG A 186 5.48 -16.64 6.92
C ARG A 186 6.41 -15.46 6.67
N PRO A 187 6.45 -14.44 7.56
CA PRO A 187 7.32 -13.29 7.37
C PRO A 187 8.80 -13.72 7.23
N ALA A 188 9.52 -13.09 6.33
CA ALA A 188 10.95 -13.34 6.16
C ALA A 188 11.70 -13.07 7.48
N GLY A 189 12.57 -13.98 7.90
CA GLY A 189 13.33 -13.84 9.16
C GLY A 189 12.53 -14.11 10.46
N ALA A 190 11.28 -14.56 10.39
CA ALA A 190 10.47 -14.88 11.58
C ALA A 190 11.15 -15.92 12.50
N ALA A 191 11.85 -16.91 11.95
CA ALA A 191 12.61 -17.89 12.75
C ALA A 191 13.72 -17.25 13.57
N THR A 192 14.47 -16.30 12.99
CA THR A 192 15.53 -15.54 13.67
C THR A 192 14.97 -14.55 14.71
N ALA A 193 13.81 -13.96 14.46
CA ALA A 193 13.14 -13.05 15.40
C ALA A 193 12.66 -13.80 16.65
N LEU A 194 12.11 -15.00 16.51
CA LEU A 194 11.68 -15.85 17.63
C LEU A 194 12.87 -16.37 18.45
N GLU A 195 13.99 -16.72 17.80
CA GLU A 195 15.23 -17.14 18.48
C GLU A 195 15.94 -15.97 19.16
N GLY A 196 15.89 -14.77 18.57
CA GLY A 196 16.45 -13.53 19.15
C GLY A 196 15.70 -13.09 20.41
N ALA A 197 14.38 -13.18 20.42
CA ALA A 197 13.55 -12.90 21.59
C ALA A 197 13.84 -13.88 22.76
N ALA A 198 14.15 -15.14 22.44
CA ALA A 198 14.56 -16.15 23.42
C ALA A 198 16.00 -15.94 23.94
N ARG A 199 16.84 -15.15 23.27
CA ARG A 199 18.25 -14.88 23.58
C ARG A 199 18.55 -13.48 24.09
N ALA A 200 17.54 -12.64 24.37
CA ALA A 200 17.71 -11.29 24.88
C ALA A 200 18.46 -11.26 26.23
N GLY A 201 19.78 -11.37 26.20
CA GLY A 201 20.71 -11.37 27.34
C GLY A 201 22.18 -11.38 26.94
N ARG A 202 22.56 -11.38 25.66
CA ARG A 202 23.97 -11.34 25.24
C ARG A 202 24.21 -10.19 24.23
N PRO A 203 25.27 -9.38 24.44
CA PRO A 203 25.62 -8.33 23.49
C PRO A 203 26.05 -8.97 22.17
N ALA A 204 25.48 -8.46 21.05
CA ALA A 204 25.84 -8.85 19.70
C ALA A 204 27.29 -8.42 19.40
N SER A 205 28.14 -9.35 18.99
CA SER A 205 29.46 -9.05 18.44
C SER A 205 29.28 -8.61 16.99
N SER A 206 29.67 -7.37 16.70
CA SER A 206 29.76 -6.81 15.36
C SER A 206 30.83 -7.52 14.55
N SER A 207 30.50 -8.28 13.55
CA SER A 207 31.11 -8.57 12.25
C SER A 207 30.74 -9.97 11.74
N ALA A 208 29.53 -10.10 11.23
CA ALA A 208 29.25 -11.12 10.24
C ALA A 208 28.74 -10.37 8.99
N ALA A 209 29.30 -10.66 7.82
CA ALA A 209 28.72 -10.23 6.55
C ALA A 209 27.25 -10.62 6.59
N ALA A 210 26.35 -9.66 6.36
CA ALA A 210 24.92 -9.88 6.44
C ALA A 210 24.54 -11.06 5.52
N ALA A 211 24.02 -12.13 6.11
CA ALA A 211 23.46 -13.22 5.31
C ALA A 211 22.32 -12.64 4.46
N PRO A 212 22.13 -13.11 3.21
CA PRO A 212 21.01 -12.66 2.39
C PRO A 212 19.72 -12.82 3.18
N LEU A 213 18.87 -11.77 3.18
CA LEU A 213 17.58 -11.82 3.85
C LEU A 213 16.78 -13.01 3.33
N ALA A 214 16.18 -13.77 4.24
CA ALA A 214 15.44 -14.98 3.90
C ALA A 214 14.27 -14.62 2.96
N ARG A 215 14.08 -15.40 1.89
CA ARG A 215 12.90 -15.22 1.03
C ARG A 215 11.64 -15.59 1.80
N PRO A 216 10.53 -14.86 1.62
CA PRO A 216 9.25 -15.26 2.19
C PRO A 216 8.79 -16.59 1.57
N VAL A 217 8.03 -17.35 2.33
CA VAL A 217 7.46 -18.64 1.89
C VAL A 217 6.00 -18.72 2.31
N TRP A 218 5.20 -19.45 1.53
CA TRP A 218 3.84 -19.78 1.94
C TRP A 218 3.86 -20.57 3.27
N ASN A 219 2.96 -20.26 4.17
CA ASN A 219 2.83 -20.94 5.46
C ASN A 219 1.96 -22.18 5.28
N ASP A 220 2.57 -23.26 4.79
CA ASP A 220 1.87 -24.52 4.47
C ASP A 220 1.13 -25.10 5.69
N ASP A 221 1.69 -24.94 6.90
CA ASP A 221 1.06 -25.40 8.14
C ASP A 221 -0.24 -24.63 8.44
N LEU A 222 -0.23 -23.31 8.29
CA LEU A 222 -1.42 -22.47 8.48
C LEU A 222 -2.47 -22.74 7.41
N ILE A 223 -2.05 -22.86 6.15
CA ILE A 223 -2.92 -23.15 5.01
C ILE A 223 -3.64 -24.49 5.23
N ALA A 224 -2.89 -25.53 5.65
CA ALA A 224 -3.45 -26.84 5.96
C ALA A 224 -4.41 -26.78 7.18
N THR A 225 -4.05 -26.05 8.24
CA THR A 225 -4.88 -25.89 9.44
C THR A 225 -6.22 -25.23 9.11
N LEU A 226 -6.22 -24.23 8.21
CA LEU A 226 -7.42 -23.55 7.74
C LEU A 226 -8.20 -24.36 6.70
N GLY A 227 -7.68 -25.52 6.25
CA GLY A 227 -8.29 -26.35 5.22
C GLY A 227 -8.33 -25.67 3.85
N LEU A 228 -7.43 -24.71 3.59
CA LEU A 228 -7.34 -24.01 2.31
C LEU A 228 -6.56 -24.86 1.28
N PRO A 229 -6.91 -24.84 0.00
CA PRO A 229 -6.20 -25.59 -1.03
C PRO A 229 -4.83 -24.94 -1.33
N ARG A 230 -3.75 -25.64 -0.96
CA ARG A 230 -2.37 -25.15 -1.19
C ARG A 230 -2.04 -24.98 -2.67
N ASP A 231 -2.57 -25.84 -3.50
CA ASP A 231 -2.21 -25.97 -4.92
C ASP A 231 -2.68 -24.78 -5.76
N ILE A 232 -3.63 -23.98 -5.26
CA ILE A 232 -4.07 -22.76 -5.97
C ILE A 232 -3.10 -21.58 -5.81
N LEU A 233 -2.18 -21.64 -4.83
CA LEU A 233 -1.23 -20.58 -4.55
C LEU A 233 0.01 -20.74 -5.44
N PRO A 234 0.31 -19.77 -6.32
CA PRO A 234 1.39 -19.89 -7.28
C PRO A 234 2.77 -19.74 -6.64
N PRO A 235 3.85 -20.04 -7.37
CA PRO A 235 5.21 -19.79 -6.90
C PRO A 235 5.44 -18.30 -6.66
N LEU A 236 6.21 -18.00 -5.61
CA LEU A 236 6.59 -16.63 -5.26
C LEU A 236 7.73 -16.13 -6.14
N VAL A 237 7.63 -14.87 -6.56
CA VAL A 237 8.70 -14.11 -7.23
C VAL A 237 9.05 -12.88 -6.40
N SER A 238 10.30 -12.45 -6.48
CA SER A 238 10.79 -11.27 -5.78
C SER A 238 10.84 -10.05 -6.70
N PRO A 239 10.76 -8.82 -6.15
CA PRO A 239 11.00 -7.60 -6.92
C PRO A 239 12.34 -7.65 -7.68
N GLY A 240 12.32 -7.31 -8.97
CA GLY A 240 13.45 -7.39 -9.90
C GLY A 240 13.49 -8.67 -10.71
N GLU A 241 12.73 -9.71 -10.40
CA GLU A 241 12.68 -10.93 -11.20
C GLU A 241 11.80 -10.71 -12.45
N ARG A 242 12.18 -11.37 -13.55
CA ARG A 242 11.39 -11.38 -14.77
C ARG A 242 10.20 -12.33 -14.60
N ILE A 243 8.99 -11.84 -14.88
CA ILE A 243 7.76 -12.66 -14.90
C ILE A 243 7.66 -13.38 -16.25
N GLY A 244 7.67 -12.65 -17.36
CA GLY A 244 7.53 -13.26 -18.67
C GLY A 244 7.62 -12.25 -19.81
N SER A 245 7.45 -12.73 -21.04
CA SER A 245 7.28 -11.90 -22.24
C SER A 245 5.80 -11.73 -22.54
N LEU A 246 5.45 -10.63 -23.23
CA LEU A 246 4.08 -10.41 -23.65
C LEU A 246 3.59 -11.52 -24.60
N LEU A 247 2.35 -11.93 -24.42
CA LEU A 247 1.64 -12.84 -25.32
C LEU A 247 1.53 -12.23 -26.73
N PRO A 248 1.56 -13.04 -27.83
CA PRO A 248 1.46 -12.52 -29.19
C PRO A 248 0.26 -11.63 -29.45
N ALA A 249 -0.90 -11.93 -28.85
CA ALA A 249 -2.10 -11.11 -28.97
C ALA A 249 -1.89 -9.73 -28.32
N VAL A 250 -1.29 -9.69 -27.13
CA VAL A 250 -0.99 -8.43 -26.40
C VAL A 250 0.04 -7.59 -27.16
N GLN A 251 1.06 -8.24 -27.78
CA GLN A 251 2.03 -7.54 -28.66
C GLN A 251 1.32 -6.90 -29.85
N ALA A 252 0.40 -7.61 -30.49
CA ALA A 252 -0.37 -7.10 -31.62
C ALA A 252 -1.26 -5.91 -31.22
N ASP A 253 -1.90 -5.98 -30.05
CA ASP A 253 -2.80 -4.95 -29.55
C ASP A 253 -2.08 -3.69 -29.08
N THR A 254 -0.92 -3.86 -28.43
CA THR A 254 -0.18 -2.74 -27.83
C THR A 254 0.91 -2.17 -28.71
N GLY A 255 1.43 -2.95 -29.65
CA GLY A 255 2.60 -2.60 -30.44
C GLY A 255 3.94 -2.79 -29.71
N ILE A 256 3.92 -3.29 -28.46
CA ILE A 256 5.15 -3.56 -27.67
C ILE A 256 5.74 -4.91 -28.10
N GLY A 257 7.04 -4.95 -28.36
CA GLY A 257 7.70 -6.14 -28.88
C GLY A 257 7.90 -7.25 -27.83
N ALA A 258 8.08 -8.49 -28.31
CA ALA A 258 8.30 -9.68 -27.47
C ALA A 258 9.57 -9.61 -26.58
N HIS A 259 10.50 -8.73 -26.90
CA HIS A 259 11.74 -8.54 -26.14
C HIS A 259 11.51 -7.77 -24.83
N VAL A 260 10.39 -7.08 -24.70
CA VAL A 260 10.03 -6.31 -23.50
C VAL A 260 9.43 -7.26 -22.44
N PRO A 261 10.12 -7.50 -21.32
CA PRO A 261 9.58 -8.33 -20.25
C PRO A 261 8.54 -7.59 -19.41
N VAL A 262 7.66 -8.35 -18.78
CA VAL A 262 6.99 -7.91 -17.55
C VAL A 262 7.92 -8.28 -16.39
N THR A 263 8.28 -7.28 -15.58
CA THR A 263 9.20 -7.40 -14.44
C THR A 263 8.40 -7.31 -13.14
N ALA A 264 8.63 -8.24 -12.23
CA ALA A 264 8.13 -8.16 -10.87
C ALA A 264 8.75 -6.93 -10.17
N ILE A 265 7.90 -6.13 -9.57
CA ILE A 265 8.32 -4.94 -8.80
C ILE A 265 7.73 -5.06 -7.40
N GLY A 266 7.79 -4.07 -6.54
CA GLY A 266 6.97 -4.05 -5.34
C GLY A 266 5.50 -3.93 -5.73
N SER A 267 4.83 -5.06 -6.04
CA SER A 267 3.52 -5.01 -6.66
C SER A 267 2.37 -4.63 -5.72
N HIS A 268 2.59 -4.61 -4.41
CA HIS A 268 1.78 -3.81 -3.51
C HIS A 268 2.18 -2.32 -3.68
N ASP A 269 1.25 -1.47 -4.08
CA ASP A 269 1.47 -0.05 -4.37
C ASP A 269 2.31 0.67 -3.31
N THR A 270 2.05 0.39 -2.04
CA THR A 270 2.84 0.95 -0.93
C THR A 270 4.26 0.38 -0.88
N ALA A 271 4.51 -0.86 -1.28
CA ALA A 271 5.88 -1.39 -1.33
C ALA A 271 6.70 -0.64 -2.38
N SER A 272 6.12 -0.38 -3.56
CA SER A 272 6.71 0.50 -4.56
C SER A 272 6.88 1.92 -4.04
N ALA A 273 5.87 2.51 -3.40
CA ALA A 273 5.96 3.87 -2.86
C ALA A 273 7.13 4.03 -1.87
N VAL A 274 7.37 3.04 -1.01
CA VAL A 274 8.45 3.07 -0.01
C VAL A 274 9.84 3.02 -0.65
N VAL A 275 9.99 2.40 -1.83
CA VAL A 275 11.24 2.48 -2.62
C VAL A 275 11.59 3.93 -2.97
N ALA A 276 10.58 4.73 -3.31
CA ALA A 276 10.76 6.12 -3.73
C ALA A 276 10.70 7.14 -2.58
N VAL A 277 10.58 6.69 -1.33
CA VAL A 277 10.77 7.60 -0.19
C VAL A 277 12.24 7.96 -0.06
N PRO A 278 12.63 9.24 -0.08
CA PRO A 278 14.03 9.66 -0.02
C PRO A 278 14.62 9.52 1.40
N MET A 279 14.51 8.34 2.00
CA MET A 279 15.06 8.01 3.32
C MET A 279 16.58 7.85 3.21
N LEU A 280 17.31 8.92 3.46
CA LEU A 280 18.78 8.93 3.44
C LEU A 280 19.40 8.60 4.79
N THR A 281 18.59 8.50 5.83
CA THR A 281 19.00 8.20 7.20
C THR A 281 18.13 7.12 7.81
N ASP A 282 18.69 6.40 8.79
CA ASP A 282 17.95 5.31 9.44
C ASP A 282 16.85 5.79 10.39
N ASP A 283 16.77 7.08 10.70
CA ASP A 283 15.79 7.65 11.63
C ASP A 283 14.53 8.20 10.94
N ALA A 284 14.15 7.62 9.82
CA ALA A 284 12.99 8.02 9.06
C ALA A 284 11.77 7.11 9.33
N ALA A 285 10.58 7.74 9.43
CA ALA A 285 9.30 7.09 9.24
C ALA A 285 8.70 7.52 7.90
N TYR A 286 7.76 6.74 7.39
CA TYR A 286 7.01 7.09 6.19
C TYR A 286 5.51 7.04 6.42
N ILE A 287 4.79 7.84 5.64
CA ILE A 287 3.33 7.80 5.50
C ILE A 287 3.02 7.74 4.01
N SER A 288 2.66 6.57 3.51
CA SER A 288 2.09 6.45 2.17
C SER A 288 0.62 6.84 2.27
N CYS A 289 0.30 8.07 1.84
CA CYS A 289 -1.00 8.68 2.05
C CYS A 289 -1.81 8.79 0.76
N GLY A 290 -2.74 7.88 0.61
CA GLY A 290 -3.74 7.83 -0.45
C GLY A 290 -5.14 7.62 0.13
N THR A 291 -5.92 6.69 -0.42
CA THR A 291 -7.20 6.24 0.15
C THR A 291 -7.00 5.73 1.57
N TRP A 292 -5.96 4.94 1.79
CA TRP A 292 -5.43 4.58 3.11
C TRP A 292 -4.22 5.44 3.46
N GLY A 293 -3.90 5.51 4.74
CA GLY A 293 -2.64 6.04 5.25
C GLY A 293 -1.84 4.89 5.85
N LEU A 294 -0.80 4.42 5.15
CA LEU A 294 0.07 3.37 5.65
C LEU A 294 1.25 4.03 6.36
N VAL A 295 1.26 3.96 7.69
CA VAL A 295 2.16 4.72 8.57
C VAL A 295 3.12 3.78 9.26
N GLY A 296 4.42 3.92 9.03
CA GLY A 296 5.37 3.02 9.65
C GLY A 296 6.84 3.33 9.41
N VAL A 297 7.64 2.32 9.68
CA VAL A 297 9.10 2.32 9.50
C VAL A 297 9.51 1.10 8.67
N GLU A 298 10.65 1.20 8.01
CA GLU A 298 11.25 0.05 7.33
C GLU A 298 12.29 -0.60 8.23
N LEU A 299 12.27 -1.93 8.30
CA LEU A 299 13.12 -2.74 9.15
C LEU A 299 13.76 -3.88 8.35
N GLU A 300 14.85 -4.46 8.89
CA GLU A 300 15.44 -5.68 8.34
C GLU A 300 14.69 -6.95 8.76
N HIS A 301 14.04 -6.92 9.92
CA HIS A 301 13.35 -8.07 10.49
C HIS A 301 11.95 -7.69 11.00
N PRO A 302 10.98 -8.64 11.01
CA PRO A 302 9.64 -8.39 11.51
C PRO A 302 9.61 -8.23 13.03
N VAL A 303 8.63 -7.46 13.53
CA VAL A 303 8.33 -7.29 14.96
C VAL A 303 7.08 -8.11 15.29
N LEU A 304 7.27 -9.28 15.90
CA LEU A 304 6.21 -10.26 16.20
C LEU A 304 5.97 -10.39 17.71
N THR A 305 5.72 -9.26 18.38
CA THR A 305 5.50 -9.21 19.83
C THR A 305 4.03 -9.10 20.18
N ASP A 306 3.66 -9.46 21.43
CA ASP A 306 2.31 -9.23 21.92
C ASP A 306 1.96 -7.73 21.96
N ALA A 307 2.95 -6.86 22.17
CA ALA A 307 2.78 -5.42 22.14
C ALA A 307 2.45 -4.92 20.72
N SER A 308 3.17 -5.40 19.67
CA SER A 308 2.88 -5.04 18.28
C SER A 308 1.52 -5.56 17.84
N ARG A 309 1.12 -6.77 18.28
CA ARG A 309 -0.23 -7.31 18.08
C ARG A 309 -1.30 -6.45 18.73
N ALA A 310 -1.11 -6.10 20.01
CA ALA A 310 -2.07 -5.28 20.77
C ALA A 310 -2.25 -3.88 20.17
N ALA A 311 -1.16 -3.31 19.61
CA ALA A 311 -1.18 -2.05 18.88
C ALA A 311 -1.69 -2.20 17.43
N ASN A 312 -2.06 -3.40 17.02
CA ASN A 312 -2.58 -3.75 15.69
C ASN A 312 -1.65 -3.31 14.54
N PHE A 313 -0.34 -3.57 14.68
CA PHE A 313 0.65 -3.32 13.64
C PHE A 313 0.80 -4.53 12.70
N THR A 314 1.26 -4.26 11.47
CA THR A 314 1.50 -5.27 10.43
C THR A 314 2.98 -5.32 10.05
N ASN A 315 3.44 -6.50 9.62
CA ASN A 315 4.76 -6.74 9.06
C ASN A 315 4.60 -7.17 7.59
N GLU A 316 4.64 -6.24 6.68
CA GLU A 316 4.49 -6.51 5.26
C GLU A 316 5.84 -6.55 4.55
N GLY A 317 5.94 -7.35 3.49
CA GLY A 317 7.14 -7.45 2.68
C GLY A 317 7.47 -6.14 1.95
N GLY A 318 8.73 -5.75 1.99
CA GLY A 318 9.31 -4.65 1.21
C GLY A 318 10.23 -5.16 0.11
N VAL A 319 10.69 -4.26 -0.74
CA VAL A 319 11.71 -4.55 -1.76
C VAL A 319 13.03 -4.92 -1.07
N ASP A 320 13.83 -5.78 -1.70
CA ASP A 320 15.10 -6.30 -1.19
C ASP A 320 14.98 -7.05 0.15
N GLY A 321 13.82 -7.67 0.41
CA GLY A 321 13.57 -8.46 1.63
C GLY A 321 13.38 -7.62 2.90
N ARG A 322 13.23 -6.30 2.77
CA ARG A 322 12.89 -5.43 3.90
C ARG A 322 11.52 -5.76 4.47
N THR A 323 11.31 -5.42 5.72
CA THR A 323 10.00 -5.48 6.38
C THR A 323 9.45 -4.08 6.52
N ARG A 324 8.26 -3.84 5.99
CA ARG A 324 7.47 -2.63 6.24
C ARG A 324 6.65 -2.85 7.51
N PHE A 325 7.15 -2.36 8.63
CA PHE A 325 6.45 -2.41 9.92
C PHE A 325 5.57 -1.18 10.03
N LEU A 326 4.25 -1.35 9.88
CA LEU A 326 3.33 -0.23 9.72
C LEU A 326 1.97 -0.49 10.37
N HIS A 327 1.16 0.57 10.46
CA HIS A 327 -0.25 0.53 10.81
C HIS A 327 -1.06 1.17 9.67
N ASN A 328 -2.11 0.49 9.23
CA ASN A 328 -3.06 1.02 8.24
C ASN A 328 -4.07 1.92 8.95
N VAL A 329 -4.06 3.19 8.63
CA VAL A 329 -5.01 4.21 9.06
C VAL A 329 -5.99 4.51 7.93
N MET A 330 -7.21 4.87 8.26
CA MET A 330 -8.30 5.15 7.30
C MET A 330 -8.05 6.40 6.42
N GLY A 331 -6.93 6.73 6.01
CA GLY A 331 -6.46 7.76 5.09
C GLY A 331 -7.47 8.80 4.54
N LEU A 332 -7.22 9.27 3.32
CA LEU A 332 -8.08 10.27 2.66
C LEU A 332 -9.44 9.72 2.20
N TRP A 333 -9.71 8.43 2.41
CA TRP A 333 -11.04 7.85 2.22
C TRP A 333 -12.14 8.64 2.94
N LEU A 334 -11.89 9.06 4.19
CA LEU A 334 -12.84 9.83 4.99
C LEU A 334 -13.25 11.14 4.28
N LEU A 335 -12.27 11.85 3.74
CA LEU A 335 -12.49 13.08 2.99
C LEU A 335 -13.18 12.81 1.64
N SER A 336 -12.66 11.85 0.88
CA SER A 336 -13.17 11.54 -0.46
C SER A 336 -14.62 11.05 -0.42
N GLU A 337 -14.96 10.22 0.58
CA GLU A 337 -16.33 9.72 0.75
C GLU A 337 -17.28 10.82 1.25
N SER A 338 -16.80 11.73 2.09
CA SER A 338 -17.56 12.90 2.48
C SER A 338 -17.88 13.81 1.30
N VAL A 339 -16.88 14.08 0.44
CA VAL A 339 -17.06 14.86 -0.79
C VAL A 339 -18.06 14.16 -1.71
N ARG A 340 -17.89 12.87 -1.99
CA ARG A 340 -18.81 12.08 -2.82
C ARG A 340 -20.23 12.13 -2.28
N TRP A 341 -20.40 12.07 -0.97
CA TRP A 341 -21.72 12.17 -0.34
C TRP A 341 -22.36 13.54 -0.54
N TRP A 342 -21.59 14.62 -0.45
CA TRP A 342 -22.10 15.98 -0.72
C TRP A 342 -22.43 16.21 -2.19
N GLU A 343 -21.74 15.54 -3.11
CA GLU A 343 -21.94 15.66 -4.56
C GLU A 343 -23.09 14.79 -5.10
N ARG A 344 -23.65 13.87 -4.31
CA ARG A 344 -24.67 12.91 -4.78
C ARG A 344 -25.93 13.54 -5.35
N ASP A 345 -26.25 14.78 -4.95
CA ASP A 345 -27.43 15.51 -5.39
C ASP A 345 -27.11 16.45 -6.59
N GLY A 346 -25.95 16.26 -7.26
CA GLY A 346 -25.52 16.98 -8.45
C GLY A 346 -24.75 18.28 -8.18
N GLU A 347 -24.41 18.56 -6.93
CA GLU A 347 -23.50 19.65 -6.57
C GLU A 347 -22.06 19.24 -6.88
N THR A 348 -21.23 20.18 -7.33
CA THR A 348 -19.79 19.98 -7.52
C THR A 348 -19.02 20.66 -6.41
N ILE A 349 -18.13 19.94 -5.74
CA ILE A 349 -17.28 20.46 -4.67
C ILE A 349 -15.93 20.89 -5.24
N ASP A 350 -15.61 22.17 -5.13
CA ASP A 350 -14.25 22.67 -5.34
C ASP A 350 -13.37 22.31 -4.13
N LEU A 351 -12.72 21.14 -4.19
CA LEU A 351 -11.91 20.63 -3.11
C LEU A 351 -10.76 21.57 -2.70
N PRO A 352 -10.01 22.22 -3.61
CA PRO A 352 -8.99 23.20 -3.23
C PRO A 352 -9.55 24.35 -2.40
N SER A 353 -10.66 24.96 -2.81
CA SER A 353 -11.33 26.01 -2.02
C SER A 353 -11.83 25.51 -0.66
N LEU A 354 -12.37 24.29 -0.60
CA LEU A 354 -12.85 23.69 0.64
C LEU A 354 -11.70 23.41 1.62
N LEU A 355 -10.54 22.97 1.12
CA LEU A 355 -9.33 22.78 1.92
C LEU A 355 -8.77 24.12 2.45
N ALA A 356 -8.81 25.17 1.64
CA ALA A 356 -8.42 26.52 2.08
C ALA A 356 -9.36 27.02 3.20
N GLN A 357 -10.68 26.89 3.03
CA GLN A 357 -11.65 27.21 4.07
C GLN A 357 -11.42 26.39 5.36
N ALA A 358 -11.10 25.11 5.24
CA ALA A 358 -10.78 24.26 6.38
C ALA A 358 -9.53 24.69 7.13
N ALA A 359 -8.53 25.25 6.41
CA ALA A 359 -7.32 25.81 7.02
C ALA A 359 -7.64 27.04 7.88
N ASP A 360 -8.61 27.84 7.49
CA ASP A 360 -9.02 29.06 8.19
C ASP A 360 -9.99 28.80 9.37
N VAL A 361 -10.48 27.56 9.52
CA VAL A 361 -11.34 27.21 10.67
C VAL A 361 -10.54 27.37 11.97
N SER A 362 -11.09 28.18 12.88
CA SER A 362 -10.54 28.47 14.20
C SER A 362 -11.45 28.01 15.32
N GLY A 363 -10.93 27.93 16.54
CA GLY A 363 -11.67 27.51 17.72
C GLY A 363 -11.51 26.01 18.02
N GLU A 364 -12.47 25.47 18.78
CA GLU A 364 -12.45 24.05 19.19
C GLU A 364 -12.79 23.14 18.01
N ILE A 365 -11.87 22.22 17.70
CA ILE A 365 -12.04 21.21 16.66
C ILE A 365 -12.14 19.84 17.32
N SER A 366 -13.22 19.13 17.09
CA SER A 366 -13.40 17.77 17.58
C SER A 366 -12.55 16.80 16.76
N VAL A 367 -11.82 15.95 17.48
CA VAL A 367 -11.02 14.87 16.91
C VAL A 367 -11.71 13.55 17.24
N PHE A 368 -11.82 12.68 16.26
CA PHE A 368 -12.43 11.36 16.39
C PHE A 368 -11.42 10.26 16.04
N ASP A 369 -11.69 9.03 16.46
CA ASP A 369 -10.88 7.89 16.08
C ASP A 369 -11.11 7.56 14.60
N ALA A 370 -10.10 7.87 13.76
CA ALA A 370 -10.18 7.64 12.33
C ALA A 370 -10.30 6.15 11.97
N ASP A 371 -9.89 5.24 12.87
CA ASP A 371 -9.89 3.80 12.66
C ASP A 371 -11.17 3.10 13.17
N ASP A 372 -12.17 3.86 13.64
CA ASP A 372 -13.45 3.25 14.06
C ASP A 372 -14.09 2.48 12.90
N PRO A 373 -14.47 1.21 13.08
CA PRO A 373 -14.99 0.34 12.02
C PRO A 373 -16.20 0.90 11.26
N ARG A 374 -16.99 1.80 11.87
CA ARG A 374 -18.15 2.45 11.20
C ARG A 374 -17.76 3.24 9.96
N PHE A 375 -16.48 3.65 9.84
CA PHE A 375 -15.99 4.45 8.72
C PHE A 375 -15.49 3.59 7.53
N LEU A 376 -15.46 2.26 7.67
CA LEU A 376 -15.06 1.36 6.58
C LEU A 376 -16.05 1.34 5.41
N THR A 377 -17.35 1.40 5.72
CA THR A 377 -18.43 1.23 4.74
C THR A 377 -18.65 2.51 3.93
N PRO A 378 -18.83 2.42 2.57
CA PRO A 378 -19.23 3.56 1.74
C PRO A 378 -20.58 4.17 2.17
N GLY A 379 -20.84 5.45 1.81
CA GLY A 379 -22.12 6.14 2.02
C GLY A 379 -22.00 7.38 2.88
N ASP A 380 -22.99 7.68 3.73
CA ASP A 380 -23.06 8.91 4.51
C ASP A 380 -21.92 9.04 5.54
N MET A 381 -20.75 9.40 5.07
CA MET A 381 -19.59 9.61 5.94
C MET A 381 -19.76 10.81 6.89
N PRO A 382 -20.24 11.97 6.43
CA PRO A 382 -20.50 13.09 7.34
C PRO A 382 -21.51 12.76 8.45
N GLY A 383 -22.59 12.04 8.13
CA GLY A 383 -23.58 11.60 9.12
C GLY A 383 -22.99 10.64 10.15
N ARG A 384 -22.12 9.70 9.74
CA ARG A 384 -21.42 8.79 10.66
C ARG A 384 -20.45 9.51 11.57
N ILE A 385 -19.69 10.49 11.05
CA ILE A 385 -18.80 11.33 11.85
C ILE A 385 -19.64 12.14 12.88
N ALA A 386 -20.74 12.75 12.44
CA ALA A 386 -21.64 13.50 13.32
C ALA A 386 -22.20 12.61 14.43
N SER A 387 -22.65 11.39 14.09
CA SER A 387 -23.16 10.43 15.08
C SER A 387 -22.07 10.02 16.08
N TYR A 388 -20.86 9.69 15.58
CA TYR A 388 -19.72 9.33 16.43
C TYR A 388 -19.41 10.42 17.46
N LEU A 389 -19.35 11.67 17.02
CA LEU A 389 -19.06 12.82 17.88
C LEU A 389 -20.18 13.08 18.87
N GLY A 390 -21.45 13.05 18.40
CA GLY A 390 -22.62 13.26 19.24
C GLY A 390 -22.77 12.21 20.36
N GLU A 391 -22.53 10.91 20.04
CA GLU A 391 -22.53 9.81 21.03
C GLU A 391 -21.54 10.03 22.17
N ARG A 392 -20.46 10.80 21.92
CA ARG A 392 -19.39 11.10 22.89
C ARG A 392 -19.51 12.49 23.52
N GLY A 393 -20.58 13.21 23.23
CA GLY A 393 -20.77 14.57 23.73
C GLY A 393 -19.78 15.59 23.17
N LEU A 394 -19.14 15.27 22.04
CA LEU A 394 -18.21 16.17 21.36
C LEU A 394 -18.97 17.11 20.42
N ARG A 395 -18.38 18.30 20.17
CA ARG A 395 -18.97 19.26 19.23
C ARG A 395 -19.05 18.68 17.82
N VAL A 396 -20.25 18.64 17.26
CA VAL A 396 -20.46 18.25 15.86
C VAL A 396 -20.13 19.42 14.94
N PRO A 397 -19.33 19.22 13.87
CA PRO A 397 -19.07 20.25 12.88
C PRO A 397 -20.36 20.80 12.25
N ALA A 398 -20.45 22.13 12.07
CA ALA A 398 -21.64 22.81 11.55
C ALA A 398 -21.56 23.14 10.05
N SER A 399 -20.37 23.07 9.46
CA SER A 399 -20.14 23.36 8.03
C SER A 399 -19.23 22.31 7.40
N ARG A 400 -19.23 22.22 6.05
CA ARG A 400 -18.33 21.33 5.31
C ARG A 400 -16.86 21.60 5.63
N ALA A 401 -16.46 22.86 5.75
CA ALA A 401 -15.12 23.25 6.12
C ALA A 401 -14.72 22.75 7.52
N GLU A 402 -15.63 22.81 8.49
CA GLU A 402 -15.40 22.24 9.82
C GLU A 402 -15.32 20.72 9.81
N PHE A 403 -16.15 20.02 9.00
CA PHE A 403 -16.02 18.57 8.81
C PHE A 403 -14.66 18.22 8.23
N VAL A 404 -14.23 18.90 7.16
CA VAL A 404 -12.91 18.67 6.55
C VAL A 404 -11.79 18.93 7.57
N ARG A 405 -11.88 20.02 8.33
CA ARG A 405 -10.91 20.31 9.39
C ARG A 405 -10.86 19.20 10.44
N SER A 406 -12.00 18.73 10.93
CA SER A 406 -12.11 17.64 11.90
C SER A 406 -11.51 16.33 11.36
N ILE A 407 -11.79 16.00 10.10
CA ILE A 407 -11.20 14.84 9.43
C ILE A 407 -9.67 14.95 9.39
N LEU A 408 -9.13 16.09 8.94
CA LEU A 408 -7.67 16.25 8.80
C LEU A 408 -6.95 16.27 10.16
N GLU A 409 -7.55 16.86 11.19
CA GLU A 409 -7.03 16.80 12.57
C GLU A 409 -7.03 15.36 13.11
N SER A 410 -8.09 14.61 12.83
CA SER A 410 -8.21 13.21 13.26
C SER A 410 -7.22 12.30 12.56
N LEU A 411 -7.00 12.51 11.26
CA LEU A 411 -5.96 11.80 10.50
C LEU A 411 -4.56 12.15 11.00
N ALA A 412 -4.26 13.42 11.23
CA ALA A 412 -2.97 13.85 11.73
C ALA A 412 -2.68 13.28 13.13
N GLU A 413 -3.68 13.20 14.01
CA GLU A 413 -3.55 12.55 15.32
C GLU A 413 -3.28 11.04 15.18
N ALA A 414 -4.02 10.35 14.30
CA ALA A 414 -3.82 8.92 14.04
C ALA A 414 -2.42 8.66 13.45
N PHE A 415 -1.97 9.48 12.51
CA PHE A 415 -0.63 9.38 11.93
C PHE A 415 0.47 9.59 12.96
N ALA A 416 0.37 10.64 13.78
CA ALA A 416 1.33 10.91 14.84
C ALA A 416 1.41 9.76 15.85
N ARG A 417 0.25 9.25 16.28
CA ARG A 417 0.14 8.10 17.19
C ARG A 417 0.80 6.85 16.59
N ALA A 418 0.53 6.56 15.30
CA ALA A 418 1.14 5.41 14.62
C ALA A 418 2.66 5.55 14.45
N VAL A 419 3.17 6.74 14.13
CA VAL A 419 4.63 7.01 14.05
C VAL A 419 5.30 6.76 15.39
N HIS A 420 4.74 7.29 16.49
CA HIS A 420 5.31 7.08 17.83
C HIS A 420 5.26 5.61 18.24
N ALA A 421 4.16 4.93 17.98
CA ALA A 421 4.03 3.50 18.26
C ALA A 421 5.00 2.66 17.42
N ALA A 422 5.19 2.98 16.12
CA ALA A 422 6.17 2.32 15.27
C ALA A 422 7.60 2.46 15.84
N SER A 423 7.95 3.67 16.29
CA SER A 423 9.25 3.94 16.91
C SER A 423 9.43 3.14 18.21
N GLU A 424 8.46 3.15 19.10
CA GLU A 424 8.50 2.45 20.39
C GLU A 424 8.58 0.94 20.21
N LEU A 425 7.69 0.37 19.40
CA LEU A 425 7.56 -1.09 19.23
C LEU A 425 8.75 -1.70 18.48
N SER A 426 9.32 -0.97 17.52
CA SER A 426 10.50 -1.43 16.76
C SER A 426 11.83 -1.10 17.43
N GLY A 427 11.85 -0.18 18.39
CA GLY A 427 13.07 0.39 18.97
C GLY A 427 13.84 1.32 18.03
N LYS A 428 13.28 1.61 16.84
CA LYS A 428 13.88 2.52 15.85
C LYS A 428 13.56 3.97 16.22
N ARG A 429 14.59 4.80 16.43
CA ARG A 429 14.38 6.24 16.62
C ARG A 429 13.84 6.86 15.34
N VAL A 430 12.84 7.72 15.46
CA VAL A 430 12.30 8.52 14.35
C VAL A 430 12.63 10.00 14.56
N GLY A 431 13.28 10.62 13.59
CA GLY A 431 13.66 12.03 13.57
C GLY A 431 12.96 12.84 12.49
N VAL A 432 12.43 12.16 11.45
CA VAL A 432 11.73 12.79 10.33
C VAL A 432 10.61 11.87 9.82
N ILE A 433 9.54 12.47 9.30
CA ILE A 433 8.41 11.77 8.68
C ILE A 433 8.35 12.14 7.21
N HIS A 434 8.43 11.15 6.32
CA HIS A 434 8.21 11.35 4.89
C HIS A 434 6.75 11.04 4.54
N VAL A 435 6.00 12.02 4.03
CA VAL A 435 4.64 11.82 3.51
C VAL A 435 4.69 11.76 2.00
N VAL A 436 4.31 10.62 1.42
CA VAL A 436 4.31 10.40 -0.03
C VAL A 436 2.92 10.08 -0.56
N GLY A 437 2.76 10.06 -1.87
CA GLY A 437 1.47 9.84 -2.52
C GLY A 437 0.61 11.12 -2.56
N GLY A 438 -0.65 10.99 -2.95
CA GLY A 438 -1.57 12.11 -3.13
C GLY A 438 -1.75 12.99 -1.89
N GLY A 439 -1.66 12.41 -0.69
CA GLY A 439 -1.77 13.13 0.58
C GLY A 439 -0.65 14.15 0.84
N SER A 440 0.52 13.96 0.22
CA SER A 440 1.64 14.90 0.32
C SER A 440 1.32 16.29 -0.26
N GLN A 441 0.32 16.38 -1.13
CA GLN A 441 -0.17 17.66 -1.67
C GLN A 441 -1.04 18.44 -0.69
N ASN A 442 -1.59 17.77 0.33
CA ASN A 442 -2.44 18.43 1.33
C ASN A 442 -1.56 19.11 2.40
N ALA A 443 -1.23 20.38 2.15
CA ALA A 443 -0.37 21.17 3.04
C ALA A 443 -0.91 21.26 4.48
N LEU A 444 -2.24 21.33 4.65
CA LEU A 444 -2.86 21.38 5.97
C LEU A 444 -2.64 20.06 6.72
N LEU A 445 -2.87 18.92 6.07
CA LEU A 445 -2.63 17.60 6.68
C LEU A 445 -1.16 17.42 7.06
N CYS A 446 -0.23 17.77 6.16
CA CYS A 446 1.22 17.67 6.43
C CYS A 446 1.63 18.54 7.62
N GLN A 447 1.15 19.78 7.70
CA GLN A 447 1.45 20.67 8.83
C GLN A 447 0.85 20.16 10.14
N LEU A 448 -0.42 19.70 10.12
CA LEU A 448 -1.06 19.14 11.30
C LEU A 448 -0.35 17.88 11.78
N THR A 449 0.13 17.04 10.86
CA THR A 449 0.92 15.84 11.18
C THR A 449 2.23 16.24 11.86
N ALA A 450 2.96 17.24 11.32
CA ALA A 450 4.17 17.74 11.95
C ALA A 450 3.91 18.28 13.36
N ASP A 451 2.86 19.07 13.52
CA ASP A 451 2.47 19.68 14.81
C ASP A 451 2.09 18.61 15.86
N ARG A 452 1.37 17.56 15.44
CA ARG A 452 0.92 16.46 16.30
C ARG A 452 2.05 15.51 16.67
N ALA A 453 2.90 15.16 15.69
CA ALA A 453 4.03 14.28 15.92
C ALA A 453 5.19 14.97 16.65
N GLY A 454 5.27 16.30 16.60
CA GLY A 454 6.43 17.05 17.11
C GLY A 454 7.69 16.80 16.29
N LEU A 455 7.55 16.34 15.05
CA LEU A 455 8.63 15.97 14.14
C LEU A 455 8.47 16.70 12.81
N PRO A 456 9.58 17.01 12.11
CA PRO A 456 9.49 17.56 10.76
C PRO A 456 8.84 16.54 9.80
N VAL A 457 8.00 17.07 8.89
CA VAL A 457 7.40 16.30 7.81
C VAL A 457 8.00 16.78 6.48
N GLU A 458 8.49 15.83 5.70
CA GLU A 458 8.92 16.03 4.31
C GLU A 458 7.88 15.43 3.36
N ALA A 459 7.19 16.29 2.61
CA ALA A 459 6.07 15.93 1.75
C ALA A 459 6.50 15.80 0.27
N GLY A 460 6.34 14.62 -0.28
CA GLY A 460 6.71 14.23 -1.66
C GLY A 460 7.70 13.06 -1.68
N PRO A 461 7.80 12.39 -2.83
CA PRO A 461 7.10 12.65 -4.09
C PRO A 461 5.60 12.27 -4.07
N VAL A 462 4.83 12.94 -4.94
CA VAL A 462 3.39 12.66 -5.12
C VAL A 462 3.17 11.32 -5.80
N GLU A 463 3.94 11.04 -6.86
CA GLU A 463 3.88 9.83 -7.67
C GLU A 463 4.88 8.76 -7.16
N ALA A 464 4.96 8.58 -5.84
CA ALA A 464 5.95 7.69 -5.21
C ALA A 464 5.82 6.25 -5.70
N THR A 465 4.59 5.74 -5.84
CA THR A 465 4.32 4.37 -6.32
C THR A 465 4.92 4.16 -7.71
N ALA A 466 4.57 5.01 -8.68
CA ALA A 466 5.09 4.91 -10.03
C ALA A 466 6.63 5.11 -10.09
N LEU A 467 7.18 6.00 -9.25
CA LEU A 467 8.64 6.17 -9.14
C LEU A 467 9.33 4.90 -8.64
N GLY A 468 8.83 4.30 -7.59
CA GLY A 468 9.39 3.06 -7.04
C GLY A 468 9.28 1.89 -8.02
N ASN A 469 8.14 1.76 -8.69
CA ASN A 469 7.92 0.81 -9.78
C ASN A 469 8.99 0.98 -10.87
N VAL A 470 9.17 2.21 -11.39
CA VAL A 470 10.17 2.56 -12.40
C VAL A 470 11.61 2.24 -11.94
N LEU A 471 11.95 2.56 -10.70
CA LEU A 471 13.29 2.33 -10.15
C LEU A 471 13.63 0.84 -10.06
N VAL A 472 12.70 0.01 -9.60
CA VAL A 472 12.91 -1.46 -9.53
C VAL A 472 13.07 -2.05 -10.93
N GLN A 473 12.25 -1.63 -11.90
CA GLN A 473 12.37 -2.04 -13.29
C GLN A 473 13.72 -1.61 -13.89
N ALA A 474 14.11 -0.36 -13.67
CA ALA A 474 15.37 0.20 -14.21
C ALA A 474 16.59 -0.56 -13.67
N ARG A 475 16.57 -0.94 -12.39
CA ARG A 475 17.62 -1.79 -11.80
C ARG A 475 17.60 -3.18 -12.43
N ALA A 476 16.44 -3.80 -12.57
CA ALA A 476 16.31 -5.13 -13.18
C ALA A 476 16.76 -5.15 -14.66
N ALA A 477 16.52 -4.06 -15.39
CA ALA A 477 16.97 -3.89 -16.78
C ALA A 477 18.44 -3.48 -16.91
N GLY A 478 19.18 -3.29 -15.81
CA GLY A 478 20.58 -2.82 -15.82
C GLY A 478 20.75 -1.41 -16.38
N ILE A 479 19.73 -0.56 -16.25
CA ILE A 479 19.79 0.88 -16.56
C ILE A 479 20.52 1.61 -15.45
N ILE A 480 20.22 1.23 -14.20
CA ILE A 480 20.89 1.69 -12.99
C ILE A 480 21.32 0.48 -12.17
N ASP A 481 22.38 0.63 -11.38
CA ASP A 481 22.88 -0.38 -10.47
C ASP A 481 22.75 0.08 -9.02
N GLY A 482 22.93 -0.84 -8.09
CA GLY A 482 23.02 -0.56 -6.66
C GLY A 482 21.87 -1.16 -5.85
N ASP A 483 21.95 -0.89 -4.56
CA ASP A 483 20.97 -1.29 -3.55
C ASP A 483 19.81 -0.30 -3.44
N LEU A 484 18.89 -0.56 -2.53
CA LEU A 484 17.74 0.28 -2.27
C LEU A 484 18.13 1.71 -1.85
N GLU A 485 19.21 1.84 -1.10
CA GLU A 485 19.75 3.12 -0.65
C GLU A 485 20.27 3.95 -1.85
N THR A 486 20.85 3.30 -2.83
CA THR A 486 21.28 3.94 -4.10
C THR A 486 20.08 4.45 -4.91
N LEU A 487 18.99 3.66 -4.98
CA LEU A 487 17.73 4.10 -5.62
C LEU A 487 17.15 5.34 -4.93
N ARG A 488 17.11 5.35 -3.60
CA ARG A 488 16.64 6.49 -2.79
C ARG A 488 17.50 7.73 -2.95
N ALA A 489 18.81 7.56 -3.06
CA ALA A 489 19.73 8.66 -3.33
C ALA A 489 19.44 9.33 -4.68
N LEU A 490 19.07 8.55 -5.71
CA LEU A 490 18.64 9.10 -7.01
C LEU A 490 17.34 9.89 -6.87
N VAL A 491 16.36 9.37 -6.12
CA VAL A 491 15.11 10.11 -5.83
C VAL A 491 15.42 11.43 -5.14
N ALA A 492 16.24 11.42 -4.09
CA ALA A 492 16.61 12.61 -3.32
C ALA A 492 17.32 13.69 -4.17
N GLN A 493 18.03 13.29 -5.23
CA GLN A 493 18.68 14.22 -6.15
C GLN A 493 17.71 14.86 -7.15
N THR A 494 16.61 14.18 -7.47
CA THR A 494 15.67 14.58 -8.54
C THR A 494 14.37 15.15 -8.01
N VAL A 495 14.01 14.83 -6.76
CA VAL A 495 12.78 15.29 -6.10
C VAL A 495 13.14 16.22 -4.94
N SER A 496 12.47 17.37 -4.87
CA SER A 496 12.60 18.31 -3.74
C SER A 496 11.33 18.25 -2.89
N PRO A 497 11.33 17.53 -1.76
CA PRO A 497 10.17 17.48 -0.87
C PRO A 497 9.92 18.85 -0.23
N ARG A 498 8.66 19.13 0.07
CA ARG A 498 8.27 20.32 0.83
C ARG A 498 8.34 20.01 2.32
N THR A 499 9.12 20.78 3.08
CA THR A 499 9.30 20.58 4.52
C THR A 499 8.25 21.36 5.34
N PHE A 500 7.69 20.71 6.34
CA PHE A 500 6.81 21.27 7.35
C PHE A 500 7.42 21.04 8.73
N SER A 501 7.82 22.10 9.40
CA SER A 501 8.35 22.04 10.76
C SER A 501 7.21 22.11 11.79
N PRO A 502 7.30 21.38 12.91
CA PRO A 502 6.32 21.48 13.97
C PRO A 502 6.27 22.88 14.54
N ARG A 503 5.08 23.45 14.66
CA ARG A 503 4.87 24.74 15.29
C ARG A 503 4.87 24.55 16.81
N VAL A 504 5.69 25.32 17.51
CA VAL A 504 5.70 25.33 18.98
C VAL A 504 4.39 25.96 19.44
N ASN A 505 3.43 25.12 19.82
CA ASN A 505 2.16 25.61 20.38
C ASN A 505 2.38 26.06 21.81
N GLN A 506 2.23 27.36 22.08
CA GLN A 506 2.21 27.93 23.43
C GLN A 506 0.95 27.57 24.24
N SER A 507 0.03 26.77 23.66
CA SER A 507 -1.14 26.26 24.37
C SER A 507 -1.58 24.92 23.76
N ARG A 508 -1.09 23.79 24.32
CA ARG A 508 -1.79 22.52 24.18
C ARG A 508 -3.07 22.58 25.01
N PRO A 509 -4.26 22.47 24.44
CA PRO A 509 -5.40 22.02 25.21
C PRO A 509 -5.10 20.55 25.56
N THR A 510 -5.12 20.25 26.84
CA THR A 510 -5.07 18.88 27.35
C THR A 510 -6.22 18.12 26.70
N ALA A 511 -5.91 17.23 25.74
CA ALA A 511 -6.91 16.32 25.21
C ALA A 511 -7.41 15.48 26.38
N ALA A 512 -8.68 15.57 26.68
CA ALA A 512 -9.33 14.67 27.64
C ALA A 512 -9.09 13.24 27.10
N ARG A 513 -8.29 12.48 27.87
CA ARG A 513 -8.11 11.05 27.63
C ARG A 513 -9.44 10.36 27.92
N VAL A 514 -10.03 9.71 26.92
CA VAL A 514 -11.05 8.68 27.09
C VAL A 514 -10.42 7.33 26.81
#